data_8a3644f692c09d12bb275c15f97cc224
#
_entry.id   8a3644f692c09d12bb275c15f97cc224
#
_cell.length_a   1.000
_cell.length_b   1.000
_cell.length_c   1.000
_cell.angle_alpha   90.00
_cell.angle_beta   90.00
_cell.angle_gamma   90.00
#
_symmetry.space_group_name_H-M   'P 1'
#
loop_
_entity.id
_entity.type
_entity.pdbx_description
1 polymer ?
#
loop_
_entity_poly.entity_id
_entity_poly.type
_entity_poly.pdbx_seq_one_letter_code
_entity_poly.pdbx_strand_id
1 'polypeptide(L)'
;MEYEAVIGLETHVQLKTKSKMWCGCANVFGSPPNTNVCPVCLGLPGVLPVPNDEALRLTVLTGYLLNCEIPRFAKFDRKSYFYPDMPKNYQITQYDRPSTANGHVEFEFNGGLSHVRITRAHLEEDVGKNTHFERNSGVDFNRAGVPLMEIVSEPDLTSADMAYEYLNALKDILIYGGVSDCDMEKGMVRCDVNVSVRPKGTKELGAKIEIKNMNSFSGVRRALEYEIPRQIEVVTRGGKLIQSTRRWDDVAGITEEMRTKEHAHDYRYFPDPDLMPQAPTDAWLAEVKSRVVELPLARKLRFLKDYQLPAPDAETFKNDVPLGEYFERIAKQSKNPKAIANWVINNLRAKLTEANNRERSEQAALGLEPADMKLTALADLKFKPEAILELAGLVEAKTISSAAAQQVFAGMFETGKAPAAIVQEKGLAQVSDTGAIEKFCEEAIAANPKSVADYKAGKVAALNALKGQVMKLSKGKANPALAGEILEKKLKS
;
A
#
# COMPACT_ATOMS: atom_id res chain seq x y z
N MET A 1 -23.37 32.04 -1.49
CA MET A 1 -23.95 30.69 -1.53
C MET A 1 -22.77 29.73 -1.40
N GLU A 2 -22.83 28.74 -0.50
CA GLU A 2 -21.78 27.75 -0.35
C GLU A 2 -22.03 26.61 -1.33
N TYR A 3 -20.98 26.11 -1.98
CA TYR A 3 -21.06 24.99 -2.93
C TYR A 3 -20.35 23.78 -2.37
N GLU A 4 -20.78 22.60 -2.77
CA GLU A 4 -20.12 21.32 -2.51
C GLU A 4 -19.78 20.61 -3.81
N ALA A 5 -18.65 19.90 -3.82
CA ALA A 5 -18.27 19.06 -4.94
C ALA A 5 -18.95 17.69 -4.83
N VAL A 6 -19.24 17.12 -5.98
CA VAL A 6 -19.76 15.77 -6.16
C VAL A 6 -18.88 15.05 -7.16
N ILE A 7 -18.16 14.03 -6.71
CA ILE A 7 -17.08 13.39 -7.46
C ILE A 7 -17.32 11.90 -7.53
N GLY A 8 -17.27 11.33 -8.73
CA GLY A 8 -17.22 9.90 -9.02
C GLY A 8 -15.96 9.56 -9.80
N LEU A 9 -15.43 8.37 -9.59
CA LEU A 9 -14.22 7.89 -10.23
C LEU A 9 -14.46 6.62 -11.02
N GLU A 10 -13.84 6.55 -12.21
CA GLU A 10 -13.75 5.37 -13.05
C GLU A 10 -12.29 4.92 -13.06
N THR A 11 -12.00 3.81 -12.38
CA THR A 11 -10.63 3.33 -12.20
C THR A 11 -10.42 2.07 -13.04
N HIS A 12 -9.51 2.14 -14.02
CA HIS A 12 -9.13 1.02 -14.87
C HIS A 12 -7.88 0.35 -14.33
N VAL A 13 -7.92 -0.96 -14.15
CA VAL A 13 -6.85 -1.74 -13.52
C VAL A 13 -6.50 -2.94 -14.39
N GLN A 14 -5.25 -3.06 -14.82
CA GLN A 14 -4.76 -4.26 -15.48
C GLN A 14 -4.63 -5.41 -14.47
N LEU A 15 -5.20 -6.56 -14.81
CA LEU A 15 -5.23 -7.74 -13.96
C LEU A 15 -3.92 -8.54 -14.07
N LYS A 16 -3.48 -9.09 -12.96
CA LYS A 16 -2.25 -9.90 -12.84
C LYS A 16 -2.45 -11.32 -13.35
N THR A 17 -2.65 -11.46 -14.66
CA THR A 17 -2.78 -12.76 -15.34
C THR A 17 -1.48 -13.12 -16.07
N LYS A 18 -1.31 -14.41 -16.40
CA LYS A 18 -0.17 -14.89 -17.19
C LYS A 18 -0.34 -14.62 -18.69
N SER A 19 -1.58 -14.60 -19.17
CA SER A 19 -1.93 -14.40 -20.58
C SER A 19 -2.95 -13.28 -20.75
N LYS A 20 -3.10 -12.82 -21.98
CA LYS A 20 -4.10 -11.83 -22.37
C LYS A 20 -5.52 -12.35 -22.18
N MET A 21 -6.53 -11.45 -22.33
CA MET A 21 -7.91 -11.73 -22.02
C MET A 21 -8.54 -12.79 -22.94
N TRP A 22 -8.21 -12.75 -24.24
CA TRP A 22 -8.88 -13.55 -25.27
C TRP A 22 -7.96 -14.51 -26.00
N CYS A 23 -6.65 -14.58 -25.65
CA CYS A 23 -5.67 -15.41 -26.33
C CYS A 23 -4.53 -15.84 -25.38
N GLY A 24 -3.65 -16.71 -25.90
CA GLY A 24 -2.49 -17.22 -25.16
C GLY A 24 -1.25 -16.33 -25.15
N CYS A 25 -1.27 -15.13 -25.78
CA CYS A 25 -0.16 -14.21 -25.72
C CYS A 25 0.15 -13.83 -24.26
N ALA A 26 1.42 -13.71 -23.91
CA ALA A 26 1.82 -13.36 -22.55
C ALA A 26 1.32 -11.97 -22.13
N ASN A 27 0.89 -11.83 -20.88
CA ASN A 27 0.60 -10.53 -20.28
C ASN A 27 1.88 -9.99 -19.64
N VAL A 28 2.74 -9.36 -20.45
CA VAL A 28 4.05 -8.83 -20.04
C VAL A 28 4.22 -7.39 -20.50
N PHE A 29 4.92 -6.59 -19.70
CA PHE A 29 5.26 -5.21 -20.00
C PHE A 29 6.69 -5.12 -20.60
N GLY A 30 6.91 -4.14 -21.51
CA GLY A 30 8.25 -3.77 -21.97
C GLY A 30 8.80 -4.58 -23.13
N SER A 31 8.01 -5.49 -23.76
CA SER A 31 8.41 -6.17 -24.99
C SER A 31 8.57 -5.17 -26.16
N PRO A 32 9.50 -5.43 -27.11
CA PRO A 32 9.61 -4.59 -28.29
C PRO A 32 8.25 -4.45 -29.02
N PRO A 33 7.94 -3.28 -29.62
CA PRO A 33 6.62 -3.03 -30.22
C PRO A 33 6.17 -4.12 -31.20
N ASN A 34 4.93 -4.57 -31.07
CA ASN A 34 4.28 -5.56 -31.92
C ASN A 34 4.95 -6.94 -31.98
N THR A 35 5.76 -7.30 -30.97
CA THR A 35 6.38 -8.65 -30.89
C THR A 35 5.57 -9.64 -30.06
N ASN A 36 4.61 -9.17 -29.26
CA ASN A 36 3.75 -9.99 -28.42
C ASN A 36 2.29 -9.89 -28.87
N VAL A 37 2.06 -10.31 -30.11
CA VAL A 37 0.75 -10.26 -30.79
C VAL A 37 0.45 -11.57 -31.51
N CYS A 38 -0.83 -11.90 -31.68
CA CYS A 38 -1.31 -13.04 -32.46
C CYS A 38 -2.53 -12.62 -33.28
N PRO A 39 -3.02 -13.48 -34.19
CA PRO A 39 -4.21 -13.19 -34.98
C PRO A 39 -5.44 -12.77 -34.16
N VAL A 40 -5.61 -13.33 -32.96
CA VAL A 40 -6.76 -12.99 -32.08
C VAL A 40 -6.65 -11.56 -31.56
N CYS A 41 -5.51 -11.17 -30.95
CA CYS A 41 -5.37 -9.81 -30.43
C CYS A 41 -5.24 -8.75 -31.53
N LEU A 42 -4.91 -9.13 -32.77
CA LEU A 42 -4.94 -8.27 -33.94
C LEU A 42 -6.34 -8.21 -34.62
N GLY A 43 -7.29 -9.03 -34.17
CA GLY A 43 -8.65 -9.04 -34.72
C GLY A 43 -8.74 -9.47 -36.16
N LEU A 44 -7.87 -10.41 -36.59
CA LEU A 44 -7.89 -10.89 -37.98
C LEU A 44 -9.18 -11.66 -38.28
N PRO A 45 -9.67 -11.66 -39.56
CA PRO A 45 -10.88 -12.37 -39.91
C PRO A 45 -10.82 -13.87 -39.57
N GLY A 46 -11.90 -14.38 -38.97
CA GLY A 46 -12.05 -15.79 -38.63
C GLY A 46 -11.49 -16.19 -37.24
N VAL A 47 -10.93 -15.27 -36.47
CA VAL A 47 -10.51 -15.55 -35.08
C VAL A 47 -11.68 -15.50 -34.12
N LEU A 48 -11.62 -16.32 -33.04
CA LEU A 48 -12.61 -16.34 -31.97
C LEU A 48 -11.94 -16.07 -30.64
N PRO A 49 -12.56 -15.25 -29.74
CA PRO A 49 -12.04 -15.00 -28.41
C PRO A 49 -12.22 -16.22 -27.49
N VAL A 50 -11.24 -16.50 -26.64
CA VAL A 50 -11.35 -17.51 -25.58
C VAL A 50 -11.10 -16.81 -24.24
N PRO A 51 -12.11 -16.78 -23.32
CA PRO A 51 -11.99 -16.05 -22.06
C PRO A 51 -10.88 -16.59 -21.17
N ASN A 52 -10.13 -15.68 -20.54
CA ASN A 52 -9.14 -16.01 -19.53
C ASN A 52 -9.85 -16.26 -18.18
N ASP A 53 -9.87 -17.50 -17.71
CA ASP A 53 -10.53 -17.89 -16.43
C ASP A 53 -9.95 -17.15 -15.23
N GLU A 54 -8.62 -16.93 -15.18
CA GLU A 54 -8.00 -16.21 -14.07
C GLU A 54 -8.44 -14.73 -14.05
N ALA A 55 -8.65 -14.10 -15.19
CA ALA A 55 -9.18 -12.74 -15.24
C ALA A 55 -10.60 -12.65 -14.66
N LEU A 56 -11.44 -13.66 -14.95
CA LEU A 56 -12.78 -13.79 -14.37
C LEU A 56 -12.69 -14.00 -12.84
N ARG A 57 -11.80 -14.88 -12.39
CA ARG A 57 -11.55 -15.14 -10.95
C ARG A 57 -11.09 -13.88 -10.22
N LEU A 58 -10.14 -13.15 -10.78
CA LEU A 58 -9.63 -11.91 -10.19
C LEU A 58 -10.70 -10.81 -10.12
N THR A 59 -11.58 -10.72 -11.13
CA THR A 59 -12.69 -9.76 -11.10
C THR A 59 -13.71 -10.10 -10.02
N VAL A 60 -14.11 -11.36 -9.89
CA VAL A 60 -15.03 -11.81 -8.83
C VAL A 60 -14.36 -11.72 -7.45
N LEU A 61 -13.07 -12.03 -7.35
CA LEU A 61 -12.30 -11.82 -6.12
C LEU A 61 -12.32 -10.34 -5.71
N THR A 62 -12.11 -9.44 -6.66
CA THR A 62 -12.24 -7.99 -6.41
C THR A 62 -13.63 -7.65 -5.90
N GLY A 63 -14.67 -8.23 -6.48
CA GLY A 63 -16.03 -8.07 -5.97
C GLY A 63 -16.16 -8.44 -4.50
N TYR A 64 -15.61 -9.57 -4.06
CA TYR A 64 -15.61 -9.95 -2.65
C TYR A 64 -14.78 -9.00 -1.78
N LEU A 65 -13.61 -8.55 -2.26
CA LEU A 65 -12.75 -7.61 -1.53
C LEU A 65 -13.40 -6.22 -1.37
N LEU A 66 -14.24 -5.82 -2.33
CA LEU A 66 -15.00 -4.56 -2.32
C LEU A 66 -16.43 -4.70 -1.78
N ASN A 67 -16.75 -5.83 -1.13
CA ASN A 67 -18.07 -6.12 -0.58
C ASN A 67 -19.22 -6.03 -1.62
N CYS A 68 -18.92 -6.35 -2.89
CA CYS A 68 -19.92 -6.35 -3.94
C CYS A 68 -20.81 -7.59 -3.91
N GLU A 69 -22.02 -7.44 -4.44
CA GLU A 69 -22.83 -8.55 -4.87
C GLU A 69 -22.22 -9.23 -6.10
N ILE A 70 -22.27 -10.56 -6.14
CA ILE A 70 -21.80 -11.34 -7.29
C ILE A 70 -23.04 -11.92 -8.00
N PRO A 71 -23.43 -11.36 -9.15
CA PRO A 71 -24.55 -11.85 -9.95
C PRO A 71 -24.34 -13.30 -10.40
N ARG A 72 -25.42 -14.07 -10.42
CA ARG A 72 -25.40 -15.46 -10.93
C ARG A 72 -25.39 -15.56 -12.44
N PHE A 73 -25.49 -14.44 -13.11
CA PHE A 73 -25.46 -14.32 -14.55
C PHE A 73 -24.77 -13.03 -14.94
N ALA A 74 -23.71 -13.15 -15.73
CA ALA A 74 -23.00 -12.03 -16.34
C ALA A 74 -22.76 -12.34 -17.84
N LYS A 75 -22.58 -11.33 -18.66
CA LYS A 75 -22.30 -11.50 -20.09
C LYS A 75 -21.33 -10.47 -20.59
N PHE A 76 -20.70 -10.79 -21.70
CA PHE A 76 -19.90 -9.84 -22.46
C PHE A 76 -20.72 -9.18 -23.56
N ASP A 77 -20.42 -7.91 -23.80
CA ASP A 77 -20.98 -7.07 -24.84
C ASP A 77 -19.86 -6.51 -25.71
N ARG A 78 -20.17 -6.24 -26.97
CA ARG A 78 -19.31 -5.49 -27.87
C ARG A 78 -19.63 -4.00 -27.77
N LYS A 79 -18.61 -3.19 -27.47
CA LYS A 79 -18.63 -1.73 -27.45
C LYS A 79 -17.95 -1.24 -28.72
N SER A 80 -18.69 -0.73 -29.68
CA SER A 80 -18.13 -0.20 -30.93
C SER A 80 -17.15 0.94 -30.63
N TYR A 81 -15.90 0.80 -31.09
CA TYR A 81 -14.83 1.76 -30.83
C TYR A 81 -13.88 1.82 -32.03
N PHE A 82 -14.12 2.81 -32.90
CA PHE A 82 -13.42 2.97 -34.18
C PHE A 82 -12.20 3.87 -34.01
N TYR A 83 -11.13 3.29 -33.48
CA TYR A 83 -9.86 3.99 -33.26
C TYR A 83 -8.67 3.08 -33.62
N PRO A 84 -7.52 3.64 -34.09
CA PRO A 84 -6.40 2.83 -34.59
C PRO A 84 -5.84 1.81 -33.60
N ASP A 85 -5.92 2.06 -32.30
CA ASP A 85 -5.42 1.17 -31.25
C ASP A 85 -6.38 0.01 -30.89
N MET A 86 -7.58 -0.01 -31.48
CA MET A 86 -8.54 -1.12 -31.36
C MET A 86 -8.65 -1.86 -32.69
N PRO A 87 -7.86 -2.92 -32.91
CA PRO A 87 -7.77 -3.57 -34.23
C PRO A 87 -9.06 -4.26 -34.68
N LYS A 88 -9.93 -4.65 -33.76
CA LYS A 88 -11.23 -5.27 -34.00
C LYS A 88 -12.34 -4.26 -34.33
N ASN A 89 -12.10 -2.94 -34.13
CA ASN A 89 -13.10 -1.87 -34.16
C ASN A 89 -14.18 -1.97 -33.06
N TYR A 90 -14.04 -2.87 -32.10
CA TYR A 90 -14.87 -2.96 -30.91
C TYR A 90 -14.04 -3.46 -29.72
N GLN A 91 -14.42 -3.03 -28.53
CA GLN A 91 -13.90 -3.55 -27.27
C GLN A 91 -14.92 -4.56 -26.72
N ILE A 92 -14.42 -5.70 -26.23
CA ILE A 92 -15.25 -6.63 -25.47
C ILE A 92 -15.24 -6.17 -24.01
N THR A 93 -16.42 -5.93 -23.46
CA THR A 93 -16.64 -5.41 -22.11
C THR A 93 -17.92 -6.00 -21.52
N GLN A 94 -18.34 -5.55 -20.33
CA GLN A 94 -19.62 -5.92 -19.71
C GLN A 94 -20.44 -4.65 -19.48
N TYR A 95 -21.63 -4.55 -20.08
CA TYR A 95 -22.46 -3.36 -20.02
C TYR A 95 -23.57 -3.45 -18.96
N ASP A 96 -24.65 -4.20 -19.25
CA ASP A 96 -25.85 -4.29 -18.42
C ASP A 96 -25.86 -5.48 -17.45
N ARG A 97 -24.95 -6.45 -17.63
CA ARG A 97 -24.81 -7.65 -16.82
C ARG A 97 -23.35 -7.85 -16.40
N PRO A 98 -22.82 -7.00 -15.50
CA PRO A 98 -21.45 -7.08 -15.05
C PRO A 98 -21.21 -8.26 -14.10
N SER A 99 -19.95 -8.62 -13.89
CA SER A 99 -19.54 -9.69 -12.97
C SER A 99 -19.72 -9.31 -11.49
N THR A 100 -19.79 -8.03 -11.15
CA THR A 100 -20.00 -7.55 -9.79
C THR A 100 -20.87 -6.30 -9.77
N ALA A 101 -21.58 -6.06 -8.66
CA ALA A 101 -22.43 -4.89 -8.47
C ALA A 101 -22.50 -4.47 -6.99
N ASN A 102 -22.90 -3.23 -6.72
CA ASN A 102 -23.34 -2.73 -5.41
C ASN A 102 -22.34 -2.98 -4.26
N GLY A 103 -21.08 -2.55 -4.42
CA GLY A 103 -20.05 -2.68 -3.39
C GLY A 103 -19.74 -1.38 -2.64
N HIS A 104 -18.66 -1.43 -1.87
CA HIS A 104 -18.09 -0.23 -1.23
C HIS A 104 -16.62 -0.42 -0.86
N VAL A 105 -15.91 0.69 -0.73
CA VAL A 105 -14.55 0.78 -0.18
C VAL A 105 -14.60 1.58 1.10
N GLU A 106 -14.05 1.02 2.18
CA GLU A 106 -13.85 1.73 3.45
C GLU A 106 -12.42 2.21 3.58
N PHE A 107 -12.23 3.41 4.11
CA PHE A 107 -10.90 4.01 4.32
C PHE A 107 -10.95 5.06 5.44
N GLU A 108 -9.76 5.42 5.95
CA GLU A 108 -9.65 6.49 6.94
C GLU A 108 -9.59 7.85 6.25
N PHE A 109 -10.40 8.79 6.72
CA PHE A 109 -10.39 10.18 6.25
C PHE A 109 -10.72 11.13 7.40
N ASN A 110 -9.91 12.19 7.56
CA ASN A 110 -10.08 13.21 8.61
C ASN A 110 -10.22 12.64 10.04
N GLY A 111 -9.46 11.59 10.34
CA GLY A 111 -9.46 10.95 11.68
C GLY A 111 -10.67 10.06 11.96
N GLY A 112 -11.50 9.77 10.97
CA GLY A 112 -12.64 8.86 11.05
C GLY A 112 -12.65 7.84 9.91
N LEU A 113 -13.61 6.91 9.96
CA LEU A 113 -13.88 5.98 8.87
C LEU A 113 -14.85 6.61 7.88
N SER A 114 -14.51 6.53 6.62
CA SER A 114 -15.34 6.92 5.48
C SER A 114 -15.55 5.74 4.55
N HIS A 115 -16.60 5.78 3.75
CA HIS A 115 -16.86 4.79 2.73
C HIS A 115 -17.32 5.45 1.44
N VAL A 116 -17.01 4.81 0.31
CA VAL A 116 -17.47 5.19 -1.03
C VAL A 116 -18.12 3.96 -1.64
N ARG A 117 -19.35 4.11 -2.12
CA ARG A 117 -20.08 3.04 -2.78
C ARG A 117 -19.47 2.76 -4.16
N ILE A 118 -19.51 1.50 -4.54
CA ILE A 118 -19.09 1.01 -5.86
C ILE A 118 -20.32 0.57 -6.62
N THR A 119 -20.55 1.16 -7.77
CA THR A 119 -21.63 0.75 -8.68
C THR A 119 -21.38 -0.65 -9.22
N ARG A 120 -20.14 -0.89 -9.70
CA ARG A 120 -19.70 -2.18 -10.23
C ARG A 120 -18.19 -2.22 -10.42
N ALA A 121 -17.65 -3.43 -10.48
CA ALA A 121 -16.38 -3.74 -11.11
C ALA A 121 -16.67 -4.74 -12.25
N HIS A 122 -16.28 -4.41 -13.47
CA HIS A 122 -16.54 -5.23 -14.63
C HIS A 122 -15.29 -5.46 -15.48
N LEU A 123 -15.31 -6.56 -16.20
CA LEU A 123 -14.17 -7.03 -16.98
C LEU A 123 -14.25 -6.51 -18.41
N GLU A 124 -13.11 -6.09 -18.92
CA GLU A 124 -12.92 -5.63 -20.29
C GLU A 124 -11.51 -5.97 -20.80
N GLU A 125 -11.17 -5.53 -22.00
CA GLU A 125 -9.83 -5.63 -22.55
C GLU A 125 -9.20 -4.26 -22.77
N ASP A 126 -7.87 -4.17 -22.58
CA ASP A 126 -7.12 -2.94 -22.90
C ASP A 126 -6.90 -2.83 -24.43
N VAL A 127 -6.69 -1.60 -24.87
CA VAL A 127 -6.38 -1.26 -26.27
C VAL A 127 -4.87 -1.18 -26.51
N GLY A 128 -4.43 -1.10 -27.74
CA GLY A 128 -3.05 -0.84 -28.12
C GLY A 128 -2.53 0.51 -27.60
N LYS A 129 -1.27 0.80 -27.83
CA LYS A 129 -0.64 2.06 -27.48
C LYS A 129 -0.40 2.90 -28.72
N ASN A 130 -0.99 4.10 -28.77
CA ASN A 130 -0.71 5.10 -29.79
C ASN A 130 0.46 5.99 -29.36
N THR A 131 1.39 6.20 -30.27
CA THR A 131 2.46 7.19 -30.12
C THR A 131 2.39 8.15 -31.30
N HIS A 132 2.18 9.44 -31.00
CA HIS A 132 2.08 10.47 -32.03
C HIS A 132 3.45 11.08 -32.30
N PHE A 133 3.84 11.14 -33.57
CA PHE A 133 5.01 11.82 -34.08
C PHE A 133 4.54 13.01 -34.94
N GLU A 134 5.44 13.89 -35.36
CA GLU A 134 5.07 15.10 -36.11
C GLU A 134 4.19 14.84 -37.33
N ARG A 135 4.41 13.75 -38.07
CA ARG A 135 3.71 13.43 -39.32
C ARG A 135 2.99 12.08 -39.34
N ASN A 136 3.26 11.25 -38.34
CA ASN A 136 2.77 9.87 -38.30
C ASN A 136 2.35 9.50 -36.89
N SER A 137 1.55 8.45 -36.76
CA SER A 137 1.28 7.78 -35.49
C SER A 137 1.74 6.34 -35.58
N GLY A 138 2.50 5.89 -34.57
CA GLY A 138 2.86 4.48 -34.40
C GLY A 138 1.87 3.80 -33.47
N VAL A 139 1.45 2.58 -33.81
CA VAL A 139 0.55 1.78 -32.98
C VAL A 139 1.28 0.52 -32.55
N ASP A 140 1.34 0.32 -31.24
CA ASP A 140 1.88 -0.90 -30.63
C ASP A 140 0.70 -1.71 -30.03
N PHE A 141 0.47 -2.89 -30.59
CA PHE A 141 -0.61 -3.79 -30.17
C PHE A 141 -0.20 -4.79 -29.08
N ASN A 142 1.02 -4.70 -28.51
CA ASN A 142 1.43 -5.56 -27.40
C ASN A 142 0.47 -5.49 -26.21
N ARG A 143 -0.13 -4.31 -25.96
CA ARG A 143 -1.11 -4.13 -24.89
C ARG A 143 -2.53 -4.54 -25.29
N ALA A 144 -2.87 -4.58 -26.57
CA ALA A 144 -4.20 -4.96 -27.04
C ALA A 144 -4.61 -6.35 -26.52
N GLY A 145 -5.77 -6.43 -25.90
CA GLY A 145 -6.29 -7.66 -25.30
C GLY A 145 -5.72 -7.99 -23.91
N VAL A 146 -4.96 -7.11 -23.26
CA VAL A 146 -4.56 -7.27 -21.85
C VAL A 146 -5.84 -7.20 -20.99
N PRO A 147 -6.03 -8.12 -20.00
CA PRO A 147 -7.19 -8.09 -19.13
C PRO A 147 -7.25 -6.81 -18.33
N LEU A 148 -8.33 -6.07 -18.47
CA LEU A 148 -8.59 -4.79 -17.82
C LEU A 148 -9.89 -4.91 -17.03
N MET A 149 -9.89 -4.35 -15.83
CA MET A 149 -11.09 -4.24 -15.01
C MET A 149 -11.38 -2.76 -14.76
N GLU A 150 -12.62 -2.34 -15.04
CA GLU A 150 -13.10 -1.01 -14.71
C GLU A 150 -13.90 -1.06 -13.42
N ILE A 151 -13.49 -0.25 -12.43
CA ILE A 151 -14.17 -0.07 -11.15
C ILE A 151 -14.82 1.31 -11.15
N VAL A 152 -16.15 1.34 -11.09
CA VAL A 152 -16.95 2.56 -11.12
C VAL A 152 -17.47 2.87 -9.72
N SER A 153 -17.10 4.02 -9.18
CA SER A 153 -17.65 4.49 -7.91
C SER A 153 -18.96 5.25 -8.12
N GLU A 154 -19.80 5.26 -7.07
CA GLU A 154 -20.85 6.27 -6.95
C GLU A 154 -20.22 7.64 -6.68
N PRO A 155 -20.95 8.75 -6.94
CA PRO A 155 -20.44 10.10 -6.76
C PRO A 155 -20.49 10.55 -5.28
N ASP A 156 -19.90 9.76 -4.40
CA ASP A 156 -19.92 9.96 -2.94
C ASP A 156 -18.73 10.80 -2.43
N LEU A 157 -17.73 11.03 -3.28
CA LEU A 157 -16.54 11.80 -2.91
C LEU A 157 -16.84 13.31 -2.97
N THR A 158 -16.35 14.05 -1.96
CA THR A 158 -16.69 15.47 -1.78
C THR A 158 -15.49 16.42 -1.81
N SER A 159 -14.27 15.88 -1.90
CA SER A 159 -13.04 16.68 -1.95
C SER A 159 -11.92 15.97 -2.71
N ALA A 160 -10.91 16.74 -3.13
CA ALA A 160 -9.71 16.22 -3.77
C ALA A 160 -8.92 15.28 -2.86
N ASP A 161 -8.80 15.64 -1.58
CA ASP A 161 -8.13 14.80 -0.57
C ASP A 161 -8.87 13.47 -0.35
N MET A 162 -10.21 13.51 -0.27
CA MET A 162 -11.01 12.31 -0.11
C MET A 162 -10.87 11.36 -1.32
N ALA A 163 -10.81 11.91 -2.53
CA ALA A 163 -10.55 11.14 -3.75
C ALA A 163 -9.15 10.49 -3.75
N TYR A 164 -8.15 11.21 -3.27
CA TYR A 164 -6.79 10.69 -3.12
C TYR A 164 -6.71 9.53 -2.12
N GLU A 165 -7.30 9.67 -0.94
CA GLU A 165 -7.33 8.61 0.09
C GLU A 165 -8.12 7.39 -0.37
N TYR A 166 -9.25 7.58 -1.05
CA TYR A 166 -10.02 6.50 -1.66
C TYR A 166 -9.17 5.70 -2.68
N LEU A 167 -8.46 6.40 -3.59
CA LEU A 167 -7.63 5.74 -4.60
C LEU A 167 -6.47 4.95 -3.98
N ASN A 168 -5.85 5.47 -2.92
CA ASN A 168 -4.82 4.76 -2.19
C ASN A 168 -5.39 3.51 -1.49
N ALA A 169 -6.56 3.62 -0.85
CA ALA A 169 -7.22 2.49 -0.22
C ALA A 169 -7.60 1.40 -1.24
N LEU A 170 -8.17 1.81 -2.39
CA LEU A 170 -8.50 0.88 -3.48
C LEU A 170 -7.24 0.16 -4.01
N LYS A 171 -6.15 0.91 -4.25
CA LYS A 171 -4.86 0.35 -4.66
C LYS A 171 -4.36 -0.69 -3.65
N ASP A 172 -4.36 -0.34 -2.36
CA ASP A 172 -3.90 -1.24 -1.30
C ASP A 172 -4.71 -2.54 -1.27
N ILE A 173 -6.04 -2.45 -1.41
CA ILE A 173 -6.94 -3.61 -1.48
C ILE A 173 -6.58 -4.52 -2.66
N LEU A 174 -6.35 -3.95 -3.85
CA LEU A 174 -6.04 -4.71 -5.06
C LEU A 174 -4.67 -5.39 -4.99
N ILE A 175 -3.68 -4.72 -4.40
CA ILE A 175 -2.34 -5.29 -4.17
C ILE A 175 -2.42 -6.42 -3.14
N TYR A 176 -3.09 -6.22 -2.01
CA TYR A 176 -3.28 -7.24 -0.98
C TYR A 176 -3.99 -8.48 -1.51
N GLY A 177 -5.03 -8.27 -2.32
CA GLY A 177 -5.76 -9.36 -2.98
C GLY A 177 -4.98 -10.07 -4.09
N GLY A 178 -3.78 -9.60 -4.44
CA GLY A 178 -3.01 -10.16 -5.55
C GLY A 178 -3.67 -9.96 -6.92
N VAL A 179 -4.57 -8.97 -7.02
CA VAL A 179 -5.36 -8.69 -8.23
C VAL A 179 -4.53 -7.97 -9.30
N SER A 180 -3.72 -6.99 -8.85
CA SER A 180 -2.86 -6.17 -9.70
C SER A 180 -1.65 -5.69 -8.89
N ASP A 181 -0.54 -5.40 -9.58
CA ASP A 181 0.60 -4.71 -8.98
C ASP A 181 0.38 -3.19 -8.88
N CYS A 182 -0.66 -2.68 -9.53
CA CYS A 182 -1.10 -1.28 -9.52
C CYS A 182 0.04 -0.28 -9.82
N ASP A 183 0.98 -0.64 -10.67
CA ASP A 183 2.11 0.19 -11.08
C ASP A 183 1.63 1.26 -12.08
N MET A 184 1.49 2.49 -11.62
CA MET A 184 1.03 3.60 -12.47
C MET A 184 2.06 4.02 -13.52
N GLU A 185 3.36 3.87 -13.26
CA GLU A 185 4.42 4.20 -14.23
C GLU A 185 4.38 3.28 -15.44
N LYS A 186 3.97 2.03 -15.23
CA LYS A 186 3.71 1.05 -16.30
C LYS A 186 2.30 1.18 -16.90
N GLY A 187 1.48 2.11 -16.41
CA GLY A 187 0.11 2.31 -16.86
C GLY A 187 -0.85 1.19 -16.46
N MET A 188 -0.53 0.43 -15.41
CA MET A 188 -1.39 -0.65 -14.92
C MET A 188 -2.64 -0.14 -14.21
N VAL A 189 -2.64 1.12 -13.77
CA VAL A 189 -3.81 1.80 -13.20
C VAL A 189 -3.99 3.14 -13.88
N ARG A 190 -5.22 3.44 -14.28
CA ARG A 190 -5.64 4.74 -14.82
C ARG A 190 -6.93 5.15 -14.13
N CYS A 191 -7.15 6.44 -13.98
CA CYS A 191 -8.34 6.96 -13.34
C CYS A 191 -8.90 8.13 -14.15
N ASP A 192 -10.18 8.04 -14.50
CA ASP A 192 -10.95 9.14 -15.04
C ASP A 192 -11.83 9.72 -13.93
N VAL A 193 -11.93 11.03 -13.86
CA VAL A 193 -12.66 11.76 -12.82
C VAL A 193 -13.91 12.36 -13.40
N ASN A 194 -15.05 12.11 -12.77
CA ASN A 194 -16.31 12.81 -13.03
C ASN A 194 -16.58 13.76 -11.88
N VAL A 195 -16.59 15.05 -12.12
CA VAL A 195 -16.80 16.08 -11.09
C VAL A 195 -17.88 17.08 -11.49
N SER A 196 -18.71 17.44 -10.53
CA SER A 196 -19.65 18.55 -10.64
C SER A 196 -19.71 19.32 -9.31
N VAL A 197 -20.26 20.52 -9.33
CA VAL A 197 -20.53 21.32 -8.14
C VAL A 197 -22.02 21.62 -8.05
N ARG A 198 -22.54 21.66 -6.81
CA ARG A 198 -23.93 22.03 -6.52
C ARG A 198 -24.02 22.93 -5.29
N PRO A 199 -25.08 23.70 -5.13
CA PRO A 199 -25.32 24.42 -3.88
C PRO A 199 -25.43 23.42 -2.71
N LYS A 200 -24.73 23.71 -1.62
CA LYS A 200 -24.67 22.82 -0.45
C LYS A 200 -26.06 22.48 0.09
N GLY A 201 -26.29 21.18 0.27
CA GLY A 201 -27.55 20.65 0.75
C GLY A 201 -28.64 20.43 -0.31
N THR A 202 -28.37 20.71 -1.60
CA THR A 202 -29.27 20.34 -2.69
C THR A 202 -29.02 18.91 -3.18
N LYS A 203 -30.06 18.28 -3.77
CA LYS A 203 -29.94 16.92 -4.34
C LYS A 203 -29.63 16.92 -5.84
N GLU A 204 -29.92 18.00 -6.53
CA GLU A 204 -29.73 18.12 -7.97
C GLU A 204 -28.25 18.20 -8.31
N LEU A 205 -27.81 17.36 -9.24
CA LEU A 205 -26.43 17.35 -9.71
C LEU A 205 -26.19 18.48 -10.71
N GLY A 206 -25.02 19.12 -10.62
CA GLY A 206 -24.55 20.06 -11.63
C GLY A 206 -24.11 19.38 -12.94
N ALA A 207 -23.67 20.17 -13.91
CA ALA A 207 -23.12 19.64 -15.16
C ALA A 207 -21.85 18.82 -14.87
N LYS A 208 -21.86 17.57 -15.35
CA LYS A 208 -20.74 16.63 -15.17
C LYS A 208 -19.58 17.02 -16.08
N ILE A 209 -18.42 17.27 -15.48
CA ILE A 209 -17.15 17.44 -16.17
C ILE A 209 -16.32 16.18 -15.98
N GLU A 210 -15.91 15.58 -17.08
CA GLU A 210 -15.02 14.42 -17.10
C GLU A 210 -13.58 14.91 -17.28
N ILE A 211 -12.67 14.55 -16.35
CA ILE A 211 -11.25 14.90 -16.44
C ILE A 211 -10.47 13.64 -16.78
N LYS A 212 -9.60 13.74 -17.78
CA LYS A 212 -8.74 12.65 -18.27
C LYS A 212 -7.26 13.02 -18.19
N ASN A 213 -6.40 12.04 -18.46
CA ASN A 213 -4.94 12.22 -18.57
C ASN A 213 -4.23 12.48 -17.24
N MET A 214 -4.75 11.94 -16.13
CA MET A 214 -4.01 11.94 -14.88
C MET A 214 -3.11 10.69 -14.81
N ASN A 215 -1.80 10.91 -14.63
CA ASN A 215 -0.79 9.86 -14.63
C ASN A 215 -0.39 9.40 -13.20
N SER A 216 -1.02 9.98 -12.17
CA SER A 216 -0.79 9.64 -10.77
C SER A 216 -2.00 10.01 -9.90
N PHE A 217 -2.14 9.39 -8.74
CA PHE A 217 -3.20 9.77 -7.79
C PHE A 217 -3.02 11.20 -7.27
N SER A 218 -1.77 11.65 -7.11
CA SER A 218 -1.47 13.06 -6.82
C SER A 218 -1.87 13.98 -7.97
N GLY A 219 -1.79 13.52 -9.23
CA GLY A 219 -2.32 14.22 -10.40
C GLY A 219 -3.85 14.35 -10.36
N VAL A 220 -4.56 13.29 -9.95
CA VAL A 220 -6.03 13.34 -9.73
C VAL A 220 -6.37 14.38 -8.67
N ARG A 221 -5.64 14.40 -7.54
CA ARG A 221 -5.83 15.39 -6.48
C ARG A 221 -5.63 16.81 -7.00
N ARG A 222 -4.50 17.09 -7.66
CA ARG A 222 -4.22 18.44 -8.23
C ARG A 222 -5.25 18.87 -9.28
N ALA A 223 -5.68 17.94 -10.13
CA ALA A 223 -6.71 18.23 -11.13
C ALA A 223 -8.04 18.63 -10.48
N LEU A 224 -8.44 17.97 -9.39
CA LEU A 224 -9.62 18.32 -8.62
C LEU A 224 -9.46 19.63 -7.84
N GLU A 225 -8.29 19.89 -7.25
CA GLU A 225 -7.96 21.13 -6.56
C GLU A 225 -8.07 22.36 -7.50
N TYR A 226 -7.79 22.18 -8.77
CA TYR A 226 -7.97 23.21 -9.78
C TYR A 226 -9.43 23.30 -10.29
N GLU A 227 -10.01 22.15 -10.65
CA GLU A 227 -11.29 22.12 -11.37
C GLU A 227 -12.50 22.51 -10.50
N ILE A 228 -12.50 22.12 -9.22
CA ILE A 228 -13.60 22.45 -8.30
C ILE A 228 -13.74 23.97 -8.12
N PRO A 229 -12.68 24.72 -7.76
CA PRO A 229 -12.74 26.18 -7.70
C PRO A 229 -13.13 26.82 -9.03
N ARG A 230 -12.60 26.32 -10.17
CA ARG A 230 -12.96 26.83 -11.50
C ARG A 230 -14.48 26.72 -11.75
N GLN A 231 -15.08 25.57 -11.44
CA GLN A 231 -16.53 25.38 -11.60
C GLN A 231 -17.32 26.30 -10.70
N ILE A 232 -16.93 26.43 -9.42
CA ILE A 232 -17.59 27.32 -8.45
C ILE A 232 -17.52 28.77 -8.95
N GLU A 233 -16.38 29.22 -9.46
CA GLU A 233 -16.20 30.58 -9.97
C GLU A 233 -17.15 30.86 -11.15
N VAL A 234 -17.22 29.93 -12.13
CA VAL A 234 -18.12 30.07 -13.28
C VAL A 234 -19.58 30.22 -12.84
N VAL A 235 -20.03 29.34 -11.94
CA VAL A 235 -21.44 29.35 -11.48
C VAL A 235 -21.71 30.60 -10.62
N THR A 236 -20.77 31.02 -9.77
CA THR A 236 -20.94 32.21 -8.92
C THR A 236 -21.02 33.50 -9.73
N ARG A 237 -20.33 33.57 -10.87
CA ARG A 237 -20.40 34.69 -11.81
C ARG A 237 -21.64 34.66 -12.72
N GLY A 238 -22.56 33.70 -12.52
CA GLY A 238 -23.75 33.55 -13.31
C GLY A 238 -23.53 32.84 -14.66
N GLY A 239 -22.35 32.27 -14.87
CA GLY A 239 -22.05 31.44 -16.03
C GLY A 239 -22.72 30.07 -15.93
N LYS A 240 -22.84 29.39 -17.09
CA LYS A 240 -23.41 28.05 -17.19
C LYS A 240 -22.31 27.04 -17.50
N LEU A 241 -22.21 26.00 -16.69
CA LEU A 241 -21.36 24.84 -16.98
C LEU A 241 -22.10 23.93 -17.98
N ILE A 242 -21.35 23.42 -18.97
CA ILE A 242 -21.84 22.47 -19.96
C ILE A 242 -21.07 21.17 -19.76
N GLN A 243 -21.76 20.05 -19.90
CA GLN A 243 -21.11 18.73 -19.80
C GLN A 243 -20.02 18.60 -20.87
N SER A 244 -18.79 18.39 -20.42
CA SER A 244 -17.61 18.35 -21.30
C SER A 244 -16.56 17.37 -20.77
N THR A 245 -15.65 16.97 -21.67
CA THR A 245 -14.43 16.25 -21.31
C THR A 245 -13.27 17.23 -21.34
N ARG A 246 -12.48 17.25 -20.26
CA ARG A 246 -11.30 18.07 -20.10
C ARG A 246 -10.06 17.21 -19.92
N ARG A 247 -8.90 17.71 -20.35
CA ARG A 247 -7.59 17.09 -20.16
C ARG A 247 -6.86 17.81 -19.02
N TRP A 248 -6.28 17.05 -18.11
CA TRP A 248 -5.33 17.61 -17.15
C TRP A 248 -3.97 17.84 -17.81
N ASP A 249 -3.44 19.06 -17.71
CA ASP A 249 -2.07 19.40 -18.03
C ASP A 249 -1.29 19.55 -16.72
N ASP A 250 -0.45 18.57 -16.43
CA ASP A 250 0.29 18.51 -15.17
C ASP A 250 1.42 19.54 -15.08
N VAL A 251 1.90 20.02 -16.22
CA VAL A 251 2.96 21.05 -16.30
C VAL A 251 2.37 22.45 -16.10
N ALA A 252 1.28 22.73 -16.78
CA ALA A 252 0.57 24.01 -16.64
C ALA A 252 -0.27 24.10 -15.36
N GLY A 253 -0.63 22.95 -14.76
CA GLY A 253 -1.47 22.88 -13.57
C GLY A 253 -2.92 23.29 -13.80
N ILE A 254 -3.46 23.05 -15.00
CA ILE A 254 -4.81 23.44 -15.42
C ILE A 254 -5.54 22.30 -16.11
N THR A 255 -6.87 22.40 -16.18
CA THR A 255 -7.67 21.56 -17.08
C THR A 255 -7.99 22.31 -18.36
N GLU A 256 -7.84 21.64 -19.51
CA GLU A 256 -8.15 22.19 -20.84
C GLU A 256 -9.33 21.44 -21.45
N GLU A 257 -10.26 22.17 -22.08
CA GLU A 257 -11.40 21.55 -22.74
C GLU A 257 -10.97 20.81 -24.01
N MET A 258 -11.33 19.53 -24.10
CA MET A 258 -11.08 18.70 -25.28
C MET A 258 -12.28 18.70 -26.23
N ARG A 259 -13.48 18.53 -25.68
CA ARG A 259 -14.74 18.48 -26.44
C ARG A 259 -15.93 18.73 -25.52
N THR A 260 -16.97 19.33 -26.05
CA THR A 260 -18.30 19.33 -25.42
C THR A 260 -19.05 18.05 -25.80
N LYS A 261 -19.88 17.52 -24.89
CA LYS A 261 -20.70 16.32 -25.15
C LYS A 261 -22.04 16.69 -25.84
N GLU A 262 -22.00 17.50 -26.88
CA GLU A 262 -23.18 17.67 -27.75
C GLU A 262 -23.47 16.39 -28.59
N HIS A 263 -22.43 15.55 -28.77
CA HIS A 263 -22.53 14.26 -29.42
C HIS A 263 -21.96 13.17 -28.52
N ALA A 264 -22.80 12.58 -27.66
CA ALA A 264 -22.43 11.35 -26.97
C ALA A 264 -22.08 10.28 -28.00
N HIS A 265 -20.93 9.61 -27.84
CA HIS A 265 -20.62 8.46 -28.70
C HIS A 265 -21.67 7.39 -28.43
N ASP A 266 -22.44 7.04 -29.48
CA ASP A 266 -23.27 5.85 -29.47
C ASP A 266 -22.37 4.64 -29.70
N TYR A 267 -22.03 3.95 -28.57
CA TYR A 267 -21.21 2.75 -28.64
C TYR A 267 -21.93 1.52 -29.16
N ARG A 268 -23.22 1.58 -29.39
CA ARG A 268 -24.04 0.50 -30.01
C ARG A 268 -23.78 -0.84 -29.35
N TYR A 269 -23.88 -0.89 -28.03
CA TYR A 269 -23.67 -2.12 -27.25
C TYR A 269 -24.62 -3.22 -27.73
N PHE A 270 -24.07 -4.43 -27.91
CA PHE A 270 -24.84 -5.66 -28.10
C PHE A 270 -24.07 -6.86 -27.54
N PRO A 271 -24.77 -7.95 -27.14
CA PRO A 271 -24.10 -9.15 -26.61
C PRO A 271 -23.09 -9.71 -27.61
N ASP A 272 -21.89 -10.08 -27.10
CA ASP A 272 -20.91 -10.73 -27.97
C ASP A 272 -21.40 -12.12 -28.35
N PRO A 273 -21.56 -12.42 -29.69
CA PRO A 273 -22.12 -13.67 -30.16
C PRO A 273 -21.18 -14.86 -30.02
N ASP A 274 -19.88 -14.61 -29.84
CA ASP A 274 -18.82 -15.65 -29.75
C ASP A 274 -18.53 -16.05 -28.32
N LEU A 275 -19.10 -15.36 -27.32
CA LEU A 275 -18.85 -15.61 -25.91
C LEU A 275 -20.12 -16.08 -25.20
N MET A 276 -20.00 -17.23 -24.53
CA MET A 276 -21.08 -17.72 -23.69
C MET A 276 -21.27 -16.85 -22.46
N PRO A 277 -22.50 -16.63 -21.99
CA PRO A 277 -22.73 -15.98 -20.70
C PRO A 277 -22.06 -16.74 -19.55
N GLN A 278 -21.67 -16.00 -18.54
CA GLN A 278 -21.06 -16.53 -17.34
C GLN A 278 -22.14 -16.86 -16.31
N ALA A 279 -22.18 -18.12 -15.88
CA ALA A 279 -23.05 -18.59 -14.82
C ALA A 279 -22.22 -19.35 -13.79
N PRO A 280 -21.53 -18.66 -12.86
CA PRO A 280 -20.63 -19.28 -11.94
C PRO A 280 -21.37 -20.23 -10.99
N THR A 281 -20.82 -21.44 -10.83
CA THR A 281 -21.35 -22.44 -9.88
C THR A 281 -20.99 -22.07 -8.44
N ASP A 282 -21.72 -22.63 -7.46
CA ASP A 282 -21.40 -22.41 -6.04
C ASP A 282 -20.00 -22.89 -5.68
N ALA A 283 -19.55 -24.02 -6.25
CA ALA A 283 -18.21 -24.55 -6.04
C ALA A 283 -17.12 -23.58 -6.56
N TRP A 284 -17.30 -23.03 -7.76
CA TRP A 284 -16.38 -22.06 -8.34
C TRP A 284 -16.35 -20.75 -7.51
N LEU A 285 -17.51 -20.27 -7.07
CA LEU A 285 -17.60 -19.07 -6.21
C LEU A 285 -16.94 -19.31 -4.85
N ALA A 286 -17.13 -20.51 -4.25
CA ALA A 286 -16.49 -20.87 -2.98
C ALA A 286 -14.97 -20.91 -3.10
N GLU A 287 -14.45 -21.47 -4.21
CA GLU A 287 -13.00 -21.47 -4.50
C GLU A 287 -12.45 -20.05 -4.63
N VAL A 288 -13.09 -19.17 -5.39
CA VAL A 288 -12.67 -17.76 -5.50
C VAL A 288 -12.74 -17.06 -4.14
N LYS A 289 -13.83 -17.27 -3.38
CA LYS A 289 -14.01 -16.68 -2.05
C LYS A 289 -12.95 -17.13 -1.06
N SER A 290 -12.42 -18.34 -1.20
CA SER A 290 -11.33 -18.84 -0.33
C SER A 290 -10.01 -18.07 -0.50
N ARG A 291 -9.85 -17.30 -1.57
CA ARG A 291 -8.70 -16.43 -1.85
C ARG A 291 -8.82 -15.04 -1.20
N VAL A 292 -9.96 -14.72 -0.59
CA VAL A 292 -10.15 -13.43 0.09
C VAL A 292 -9.19 -13.32 1.27
N VAL A 293 -8.43 -12.25 1.30
CA VAL A 293 -7.46 -11.94 2.35
C VAL A 293 -8.01 -10.90 3.33
N GLU A 294 -7.41 -10.79 4.51
CA GLU A 294 -7.70 -9.69 5.42
C GLU A 294 -7.32 -8.36 4.75
N LEU A 295 -8.26 -7.41 4.70
CA LEU A 295 -8.03 -6.12 4.05
C LEU A 295 -7.05 -5.24 4.84
N PRO A 296 -6.32 -4.32 4.17
CA PRO A 296 -5.34 -3.44 4.80
C PRO A 296 -5.88 -2.66 5.99
N LEU A 297 -7.05 -2.04 5.85
CA LEU A 297 -7.70 -1.29 6.92
C LEU A 297 -8.11 -2.20 8.09
N ALA A 298 -8.74 -3.34 7.81
CA ALA A 298 -9.13 -4.31 8.83
C ALA A 298 -7.91 -4.79 9.63
N ARG A 299 -6.80 -5.10 8.95
CA ARG A 299 -5.53 -5.48 9.56
C ARG A 299 -4.98 -4.39 10.47
N LYS A 300 -4.95 -3.14 10.01
CA LYS A 300 -4.53 -1.99 10.82
C LYS A 300 -5.38 -1.84 12.08
N LEU A 301 -6.70 -1.84 11.93
CA LEU A 301 -7.64 -1.72 13.05
C LEU A 301 -7.50 -2.88 14.05
N ARG A 302 -7.29 -4.09 13.55
CA ARG A 302 -7.01 -5.26 14.39
C ARG A 302 -5.69 -5.10 15.16
N PHE A 303 -4.63 -4.63 14.53
CA PHE A 303 -3.34 -4.41 15.21
C PHE A 303 -3.43 -3.32 16.29
N LEU A 304 -4.17 -2.25 16.04
CA LEU A 304 -4.46 -1.24 17.06
C LEU A 304 -5.21 -1.83 18.26
N LYS A 305 -6.21 -2.69 18.00
CA LYS A 305 -7.08 -3.27 19.02
C LYS A 305 -6.39 -4.41 19.79
N ASP A 306 -5.90 -5.43 19.07
CA ASP A 306 -5.48 -6.71 19.66
C ASP A 306 -4.08 -6.62 20.28
N TYR A 307 -3.20 -5.83 19.67
CA TYR A 307 -1.81 -5.65 20.14
C TYR A 307 -1.57 -4.30 20.80
N GLN A 308 -2.58 -3.42 20.84
CA GLN A 308 -2.50 -2.07 21.42
C GLN A 308 -1.30 -1.27 20.89
N LEU A 309 -1.01 -1.44 19.58
CA LEU A 309 0.08 -0.74 18.92
C LEU A 309 -0.25 0.75 18.75
N PRO A 310 0.76 1.63 18.74
CA PRO A 310 0.60 2.99 18.24
C PRO A 310 0.16 2.99 16.76
N ALA A 311 -0.63 4.00 16.36
CA ALA A 311 -1.11 4.10 14.99
C ALA A 311 0.01 4.07 13.92
N PRO A 312 1.19 4.72 14.10
CA PRO A 312 2.28 4.64 13.14
C PRO A 312 2.87 3.23 12.99
N ASP A 313 2.92 2.45 14.08
CA ASP A 313 3.44 1.08 14.05
C ASP A 313 2.46 0.16 13.30
N ALA A 314 1.15 0.28 13.60
CA ALA A 314 0.10 -0.45 12.90
C ALA A 314 0.07 -0.11 11.40
N GLU A 315 0.27 1.16 11.04
CA GLU A 315 0.38 1.62 9.64
C GLU A 315 1.60 1.00 8.94
N THR A 316 2.74 0.93 9.64
CA THR A 316 3.94 0.28 9.10
C THR A 316 3.68 -1.19 8.75
N PHE A 317 3.05 -1.94 9.65
CA PHE A 317 2.72 -3.35 9.43
C PHE A 317 1.58 -3.57 8.42
N LYS A 318 0.69 -2.60 8.26
CA LYS A 318 -0.28 -2.59 7.17
C LYS A 318 0.42 -2.47 5.81
N ASN A 319 1.38 -1.55 5.69
CA ASN A 319 2.05 -1.26 4.43
C ASN A 319 3.11 -2.31 4.03
N ASP A 320 3.60 -3.10 4.99
CA ASP A 320 4.58 -4.18 4.78
C ASP A 320 4.01 -5.50 5.31
N VAL A 321 3.28 -6.22 4.44
CA VAL A 321 2.60 -7.46 4.81
C VAL A 321 3.55 -8.51 5.36
N PRO A 322 4.69 -8.82 4.71
CA PRO A 322 5.64 -9.80 5.24
C PRO A 322 6.18 -9.43 6.61
N LEU A 323 6.47 -8.15 6.84
CA LEU A 323 6.94 -7.65 8.13
C LEU A 323 5.85 -7.77 9.21
N GLY A 324 4.60 -7.45 8.85
CA GLY A 324 3.45 -7.58 9.76
C GLY A 324 3.17 -9.05 10.13
N GLU A 325 3.28 -9.99 9.20
CA GLU A 325 3.16 -11.43 9.45
C GLU A 325 4.29 -11.93 10.35
N TYR A 326 5.51 -11.48 10.09
CA TYR A 326 6.66 -11.78 10.94
C TYR A 326 6.44 -11.29 12.37
N PHE A 327 5.99 -10.06 12.55
CA PHE A 327 5.63 -9.51 13.86
C PHE A 327 4.53 -10.34 14.52
N GLU A 328 3.43 -10.61 13.83
CA GLU A 328 2.26 -11.28 14.41
C GLU A 328 2.58 -12.70 14.89
N ARG A 329 3.45 -13.41 14.18
CA ARG A 329 3.90 -14.75 14.54
C ARG A 329 4.47 -14.81 15.97
N ILE A 330 5.21 -13.79 16.39
CA ILE A 330 5.87 -13.75 17.70
C ILE A 330 5.11 -12.91 18.72
N ALA A 331 4.39 -11.88 18.27
CA ALA A 331 3.63 -11.01 19.18
C ALA A 331 2.53 -11.75 19.95
N LYS A 332 1.90 -12.77 19.34
CA LYS A 332 0.91 -13.65 20.00
C LYS A 332 1.44 -14.39 21.23
N GLN A 333 2.75 -14.56 21.31
CA GLN A 333 3.42 -15.26 22.40
C GLN A 333 4.02 -14.28 23.43
N SER A 334 4.00 -12.97 23.15
CA SER A 334 4.58 -11.94 23.99
C SER A 334 3.56 -11.33 24.95
N LYS A 335 4.00 -11.05 26.19
CA LYS A 335 3.25 -10.23 27.14
C LYS A 335 3.33 -8.73 26.81
N ASN A 336 4.27 -8.34 25.94
CA ASN A 336 4.50 -6.96 25.54
C ASN A 336 4.67 -6.85 24.02
N PRO A 337 3.57 -6.92 23.25
CA PRO A 337 3.61 -6.82 21.80
C PRO A 337 4.28 -5.54 21.28
N LYS A 338 4.14 -4.42 22.03
CA LYS A 338 4.76 -3.14 21.68
C LYS A 338 6.30 -3.21 21.66
N ALA A 339 6.89 -3.92 22.62
CA ALA A 339 8.34 -4.14 22.63
C ALA A 339 8.80 -4.96 21.43
N ILE A 340 8.02 -5.98 21.04
CA ILE A 340 8.28 -6.77 19.82
C ILE A 340 8.16 -5.90 18.58
N ALA A 341 7.11 -5.08 18.46
CA ALA A 341 6.93 -4.15 17.33
C ALA A 341 8.14 -3.22 17.18
N ASN A 342 8.62 -2.67 18.29
CA ASN A 342 9.80 -1.81 18.29
C ASN A 342 11.06 -2.53 17.77
N TRP A 343 11.29 -3.78 18.16
CA TRP A 343 12.41 -4.58 17.65
C TRP A 343 12.27 -4.87 16.16
N VAL A 344 11.08 -5.19 15.70
CA VAL A 344 10.81 -5.51 14.30
C VAL A 344 10.91 -4.27 13.40
N ILE A 345 10.31 -3.15 13.80
CA ILE A 345 10.30 -1.91 13.00
C ILE A 345 11.64 -1.20 13.01
N ASN A 346 12.17 -0.93 14.23
CA ASN A 346 13.31 -0.02 14.37
C ASN A 346 14.67 -0.74 14.26
N ASN A 347 14.71 -2.06 14.46
CA ASN A 347 15.97 -2.80 14.39
C ASN A 347 16.00 -3.76 13.18
N LEU A 348 15.04 -4.69 13.08
CA LEU A 348 15.06 -5.69 12.02
C LEU A 348 14.89 -5.04 10.64
N ARG A 349 13.86 -4.22 10.45
CA ARG A 349 13.60 -3.51 9.19
C ARG A 349 14.77 -2.60 8.81
N ALA A 350 15.35 -1.88 9.78
CA ALA A 350 16.49 -1.01 9.53
C ALA A 350 17.72 -1.82 9.04
N LYS A 351 18.02 -2.95 9.69
CA LYS A 351 19.13 -3.82 9.29
C LYS A 351 18.91 -4.49 7.94
N LEU A 352 17.69 -4.93 7.63
CA LEU A 352 17.34 -5.44 6.32
C LEU A 352 17.51 -4.37 5.23
N THR A 353 17.05 -3.14 5.51
CA THR A 353 17.22 -2.01 4.58
C THR A 353 18.70 -1.70 4.34
N GLU A 354 19.51 -1.68 5.38
CA GLU A 354 20.97 -1.47 5.30
C GLU A 354 21.64 -2.58 4.44
N ALA A 355 21.33 -3.86 4.72
CA ALA A 355 21.82 -5.00 3.98
C ALA A 355 21.42 -4.93 2.49
N ASN A 356 20.14 -4.68 2.21
CA ASN A 356 19.62 -4.59 0.85
C ASN A 356 20.19 -3.41 0.05
N ASN A 357 20.44 -2.26 0.69
CA ASN A 357 21.09 -1.13 0.03
C ASN A 357 22.54 -1.45 -0.35
N ARG A 358 23.26 -2.17 0.51
CA ARG A 358 24.60 -2.63 0.20
C ARG A 358 24.59 -3.64 -0.96
N GLU A 359 23.72 -4.65 -0.89
CA GLU A 359 23.56 -5.66 -1.94
C GLU A 359 23.19 -5.04 -3.28
N ARG A 360 22.28 -4.05 -3.30
CA ARG A 360 21.96 -3.29 -4.52
C ARG A 360 23.17 -2.59 -5.09
N SER A 361 23.95 -1.91 -4.26
CA SER A 361 25.16 -1.20 -4.70
C SER A 361 26.20 -2.16 -5.27
N GLU A 362 26.43 -3.30 -4.61
CA GLU A 362 27.38 -4.33 -5.05
C GLU A 362 26.93 -4.97 -6.38
N GLN A 363 25.64 -5.32 -6.53
CA GLN A 363 25.10 -5.93 -7.74
C GLN A 363 25.02 -4.94 -8.90
N ALA A 364 24.68 -3.67 -8.64
CA ALA A 364 24.73 -2.62 -9.65
C ALA A 364 26.16 -2.39 -10.19
N ALA A 365 27.18 -2.47 -9.33
CA ALA A 365 28.58 -2.38 -9.74
C ALA A 365 29.02 -3.56 -10.63
N LEU A 366 28.32 -4.69 -10.57
CA LEU A 366 28.50 -5.86 -11.44
C LEU A 366 27.66 -5.78 -12.73
N GLY A 367 26.91 -4.68 -12.93
CA GLY A 367 26.09 -4.46 -14.13
C GLY A 367 24.75 -5.18 -14.14
N LEU A 368 24.24 -5.64 -12.98
CA LEU A 368 22.90 -6.23 -12.91
C LEU A 368 21.84 -5.13 -12.96
N GLU A 369 20.79 -5.38 -13.73
CA GLU A 369 19.60 -4.53 -13.72
C GLU A 369 18.80 -4.73 -12.42
N PRO A 370 18.08 -3.69 -11.95
CA PRO A 370 17.31 -3.76 -10.70
C PRO A 370 16.36 -4.96 -10.60
N ALA A 371 15.78 -5.41 -11.71
CA ALA A 371 14.88 -6.57 -11.78
C ALA A 371 15.57 -7.91 -11.53
N ASP A 372 16.88 -8.00 -11.79
CA ASP A 372 17.66 -9.22 -11.64
C ASP A 372 18.42 -9.30 -10.31
N MET A 373 18.34 -8.23 -9.49
CA MET A 373 19.04 -8.17 -8.22
C MET A 373 18.36 -9.05 -7.17
N LYS A 374 19.18 -9.85 -6.48
CA LYS A 374 18.75 -10.66 -5.34
C LYS A 374 19.00 -9.89 -4.04
N LEU A 375 17.95 -9.65 -3.31
CA LEU A 375 17.96 -8.93 -2.03
C LEU A 375 17.59 -9.87 -0.90
N THR A 376 18.15 -9.64 0.28
CA THR A 376 17.86 -10.42 1.48
C THR A 376 16.40 -10.21 1.91
N ALA A 377 15.60 -11.27 1.93
CA ALA A 377 14.23 -11.28 2.43
C ALA A 377 14.17 -11.70 3.91
N LEU A 378 13.00 -11.51 4.55
CA LEU A 378 12.76 -11.99 5.92
C LEU A 378 12.94 -13.51 6.05
N ALA A 379 12.67 -14.26 4.98
CA ALA A 379 12.86 -15.72 4.95
C ALA A 379 14.35 -16.14 4.93
N ASP A 380 15.25 -15.26 4.50
CA ASP A 380 16.68 -15.52 4.39
C ASP A 380 17.46 -15.20 5.68
N LEU A 381 16.77 -14.72 6.71
CA LEU A 381 17.38 -14.41 7.99
C LEU A 381 18.02 -15.66 8.60
N LYS A 382 19.23 -15.51 9.12
CA LYS A 382 20.00 -16.59 9.74
C LYS A 382 19.42 -17.06 11.09
N PHE A 383 18.46 -16.35 11.65
CA PHE A 383 17.78 -16.65 12.91
C PHE A 383 16.26 -16.70 12.73
N LYS A 384 15.60 -17.45 13.61
CA LYS A 384 14.14 -17.59 13.60
C LYS A 384 13.49 -16.38 14.30
N PRO A 385 12.23 -16.02 13.96
CA PRO A 385 11.49 -14.93 14.61
C PRO A 385 11.47 -15.01 16.13
N GLU A 386 11.39 -16.22 16.69
CA GLU A 386 11.36 -16.49 18.12
C GLU A 386 12.62 -15.98 18.87
N ALA A 387 13.73 -15.79 18.18
CA ALA A 387 14.94 -15.20 18.78
C ALA A 387 14.74 -13.72 19.14
N ILE A 388 13.87 -12.98 18.43
CA ILE A 388 13.51 -11.60 18.85
C ILE A 388 12.66 -11.63 20.13
N LEU A 389 11.78 -12.62 20.26
CA LEU A 389 11.00 -12.80 21.49
C LEU A 389 11.90 -13.11 22.68
N GLU A 390 12.89 -14.00 22.51
CA GLU A 390 13.90 -14.30 23.53
C GLU A 390 14.70 -13.05 23.91
N LEU A 391 15.17 -12.28 22.92
CA LEU A 391 15.91 -11.04 23.16
C LEU A 391 15.08 -10.01 23.95
N ALA A 392 13.83 -9.81 23.58
CA ALA A 392 12.91 -8.93 24.29
C ALA A 392 12.70 -9.41 25.75
N GLY A 393 12.55 -10.71 25.95
CA GLY A 393 12.44 -11.33 27.27
C GLY A 393 13.69 -11.09 28.18
N LEU A 394 14.88 -11.16 27.60
CA LEU A 394 16.13 -10.87 28.32
C LEU A 394 16.21 -9.40 28.79
N VAL A 395 15.69 -8.48 27.98
CA VAL A 395 15.60 -7.04 28.35
C VAL A 395 14.54 -6.82 29.41
N GLU A 396 13.36 -7.41 29.28
CA GLU A 396 12.27 -7.30 30.27
C GLU A 396 12.67 -7.90 31.65
N ALA A 397 13.35 -9.04 31.61
CA ALA A 397 13.89 -9.66 32.80
C ALA A 397 15.11 -8.90 33.42
N LYS A 398 15.53 -7.78 32.78
CA LYS A 398 16.73 -7.02 33.18
C LYS A 398 18.01 -7.86 33.22
N THR A 399 18.04 -8.95 32.45
CA THR A 399 19.24 -9.79 32.29
C THR A 399 20.32 -9.06 31.51
N ILE A 400 19.91 -8.22 30.56
CA ILE A 400 20.77 -7.36 29.75
C ILE A 400 20.21 -5.93 29.70
N SER A 401 21.09 -4.95 29.52
CA SER A 401 20.68 -3.56 29.27
C SER A 401 20.19 -3.36 27.82
N SER A 402 19.42 -2.28 27.58
CA SER A 402 19.00 -1.93 26.22
C SER A 402 20.20 -1.71 25.27
N ALA A 403 21.31 -1.16 25.77
CA ALA A 403 22.52 -1.01 24.95
C ALA A 403 23.19 -2.36 24.65
N ALA A 404 23.20 -3.29 25.59
CA ALA A 404 23.70 -4.65 25.38
C ALA A 404 22.77 -5.41 24.38
N ALA A 405 21.46 -5.20 24.45
CA ALA A 405 20.49 -5.82 23.55
C ALA A 405 20.73 -5.42 22.08
N GLN A 406 21.15 -4.18 21.80
CA GLN A 406 21.53 -3.76 20.45
C GLN A 406 22.75 -4.53 19.93
N GLN A 407 23.74 -4.78 20.79
CA GLN A 407 24.93 -5.58 20.45
C GLN A 407 24.58 -7.06 20.22
N VAL A 408 23.65 -7.59 21.03
CA VAL A 408 23.13 -8.96 20.85
C VAL A 408 22.39 -9.07 19.53
N PHE A 409 21.49 -8.12 19.23
CA PHE A 409 20.74 -8.12 17.98
C PHE A 409 21.64 -8.04 16.74
N ALA A 410 22.67 -7.19 16.76
CA ALA A 410 23.65 -7.13 15.68
C ALA A 410 24.35 -8.48 15.50
N GLY A 411 24.78 -9.12 16.59
CA GLY A 411 25.38 -10.44 16.54
C GLY A 411 24.44 -11.53 16.02
N MET A 412 23.16 -11.48 16.40
CA MET A 412 22.12 -12.39 15.84
C MET A 412 22.00 -12.22 14.33
N PHE A 413 21.93 -10.99 13.86
CA PHE A 413 21.77 -10.68 12.44
C PHE A 413 22.97 -11.17 11.61
N GLU A 414 24.18 -11.01 12.11
CA GLU A 414 25.42 -11.43 11.45
C GLU A 414 25.63 -12.94 11.48
N THR A 415 25.42 -13.58 12.64
CA THR A 415 25.87 -14.96 12.90
C THR A 415 24.75 -15.99 12.95
N GLY A 416 23.48 -15.57 13.18
CA GLY A 416 22.35 -16.45 13.42
C GLY A 416 22.32 -17.12 14.81
N LYS A 417 23.29 -16.80 15.68
CA LYS A 417 23.35 -17.36 17.04
C LYS A 417 22.16 -16.91 17.90
N ALA A 418 21.74 -17.76 18.83
CA ALA A 418 20.71 -17.42 19.81
C ALA A 418 21.13 -16.26 20.74
N PRO A 419 20.19 -15.40 21.17
CA PRO A 419 20.48 -14.26 22.05
C PRO A 419 21.26 -14.65 23.29
N ALA A 420 20.83 -15.68 24.04
CA ALA A 420 21.51 -16.14 25.26
C ALA A 420 22.97 -16.55 25.01
N ALA A 421 23.24 -17.20 23.86
CA ALA A 421 24.62 -17.59 23.52
C ALA A 421 25.52 -16.37 23.28
N ILE A 422 25.02 -15.33 22.63
CA ILE A 422 25.75 -14.08 22.38
C ILE A 422 25.96 -13.32 23.67
N VAL A 423 24.97 -13.30 24.57
CA VAL A 423 25.08 -12.67 25.89
C VAL A 423 26.19 -13.34 26.68
N GLN A 424 26.27 -14.66 26.69
CA GLN A 424 27.31 -15.42 27.38
C GLN A 424 28.69 -15.19 26.75
N GLU A 425 28.80 -15.30 25.43
CA GLU A 425 30.06 -15.17 24.70
C GLU A 425 30.71 -13.77 24.90
N LYS A 426 29.87 -12.72 24.84
CA LYS A 426 30.34 -11.33 25.00
C LYS A 426 30.31 -10.83 26.44
N GLY A 427 29.87 -11.64 27.40
CA GLY A 427 29.77 -11.27 28.82
C GLY A 427 28.87 -10.05 29.04
N LEU A 428 27.69 -9.97 28.34
CA LEU A 428 26.79 -8.82 28.36
C LEU A 428 25.71 -8.88 29.44
N ALA A 429 25.69 -9.93 30.25
CA ALA A 429 24.77 -10.06 31.36
C ALA A 429 24.96 -8.92 32.37
N GLN A 430 23.84 -8.36 32.85
CA GLN A 430 23.87 -7.34 33.91
C GLN A 430 24.30 -7.98 35.24
N VAL A 431 25.15 -7.26 35.95
CA VAL A 431 25.48 -7.59 37.32
C VAL A 431 24.32 -7.09 38.19
N SER A 432 23.57 -8.04 38.77
CA SER A 432 22.49 -7.76 39.74
C SER A 432 22.90 -8.12 41.17
N ASP A 433 24.15 -8.55 41.37
CA ASP A 433 24.68 -8.80 42.69
C ASP A 433 24.81 -7.48 43.44
N THR A 434 24.04 -7.33 44.52
CA THR A 434 23.96 -6.13 45.32
C THR A 434 25.34 -5.75 45.89
N GLY A 435 26.16 -6.73 46.29
CA GLY A 435 27.49 -6.50 46.85
C GLY A 435 28.49 -5.94 45.82
N ALA A 436 28.42 -6.44 44.58
CA ALA A 436 29.26 -5.91 43.51
C ALA A 436 28.83 -4.48 43.08
N ILE A 437 27.51 -4.20 43.04
CA ILE A 437 27.00 -2.86 42.72
C ILE A 437 27.32 -1.87 43.86
N GLU A 438 27.24 -2.29 45.12
CA GLU A 438 27.64 -1.47 46.26
C GLU A 438 29.08 -0.98 46.14
N LYS A 439 30.02 -1.85 45.77
CA LYS A 439 31.43 -1.45 45.57
C LYS A 439 31.54 -0.37 44.45
N PHE A 440 30.88 -0.55 43.33
CA PHE A 440 30.87 0.47 42.25
C PHE A 440 30.24 1.79 42.72
N CYS A 441 29.19 1.73 43.56
CA CYS A 441 28.60 2.93 44.16
C CYS A 441 29.56 3.64 45.10
N GLU A 442 30.29 2.91 45.96
CA GLU A 442 31.30 3.45 46.88
C GLU A 442 32.43 4.12 46.10
N GLU A 443 32.97 3.44 45.09
CA GLU A 443 34.01 4.01 44.22
C GLU A 443 33.51 5.27 43.49
N ALA A 444 32.26 5.28 42.99
CA ALA A 444 31.68 6.44 42.34
C ALA A 444 31.49 7.64 43.28
N ILE A 445 31.07 7.39 44.53
CA ILE A 445 30.93 8.39 45.59
C ILE A 445 32.30 8.97 45.94
N ALA A 446 33.29 8.10 46.15
CA ALA A 446 34.67 8.52 46.53
C ALA A 446 35.33 9.35 45.41
N ALA A 447 35.12 8.96 44.14
CA ALA A 447 35.71 9.64 42.98
C ALA A 447 35.05 10.96 42.63
N ASN A 448 33.84 11.27 43.18
CA ASN A 448 33.04 12.45 42.73
C ASN A 448 32.50 13.27 43.92
N PRO A 449 33.39 13.83 44.78
CA PRO A 449 32.98 14.56 45.98
C PRO A 449 32.12 15.78 45.70
N LYS A 450 32.30 16.44 44.54
CA LYS A 450 31.51 17.57 44.09
C LYS A 450 30.04 17.17 43.83
N SER A 451 29.82 16.07 43.13
CA SER A 451 28.45 15.56 42.85
C SER A 451 27.75 15.11 44.13
N VAL A 452 28.50 14.57 45.09
CA VAL A 452 28.01 14.21 46.44
C VAL A 452 27.55 15.45 47.19
N ALA A 453 28.38 16.51 47.22
CA ALA A 453 28.05 17.77 47.87
C ALA A 453 26.82 18.44 47.22
N ASP A 454 26.75 18.46 45.90
CA ASP A 454 25.60 19.00 45.13
C ASP A 454 24.30 18.24 45.43
N TYR A 455 24.36 16.90 45.56
CA TYR A 455 23.19 16.10 45.92
C TYR A 455 22.74 16.38 47.36
N LYS A 456 23.69 16.44 48.33
CA LYS A 456 23.41 16.79 49.74
C LYS A 456 22.88 18.24 49.90
N ALA A 457 23.20 19.13 48.95
CA ALA A 457 22.65 20.47 48.86
C ALA A 457 21.27 20.53 48.18
N GLY A 458 20.64 19.37 47.86
CA GLY A 458 19.29 19.28 47.31
C GLY A 458 19.21 19.25 45.76
N LYS A 459 20.33 19.22 45.05
CA LYS A 459 20.35 19.10 43.56
C LYS A 459 20.17 17.64 43.14
N VAL A 460 18.92 17.20 42.97
CA VAL A 460 18.58 15.80 42.60
C VAL A 460 19.26 15.36 41.28
N ALA A 461 19.52 16.28 40.35
CA ALA A 461 20.23 15.98 39.12
C ALA A 461 21.66 15.43 39.32
N ALA A 462 22.34 15.73 40.45
CA ALA A 462 23.66 15.23 40.77
C ALA A 462 23.67 13.69 40.97
N LEU A 463 22.55 13.08 41.35
CA LEU A 463 22.40 11.63 41.41
C LEU A 463 22.60 10.96 40.05
N ASN A 464 22.13 11.59 38.98
CA ASN A 464 22.28 11.05 37.60
C ASN A 464 23.77 11.07 37.18
N ALA A 465 24.55 12.04 37.63
CA ALA A 465 25.99 12.08 37.38
C ALA A 465 26.70 10.92 38.10
N LEU A 466 26.34 10.63 39.36
CA LEU A 466 26.86 9.49 40.11
C LEU A 466 26.43 8.15 39.50
N LYS A 467 25.16 8.00 39.08
CA LYS A 467 24.69 6.84 38.30
C LYS A 467 25.53 6.63 37.04
N GLY A 468 25.82 7.71 36.29
CA GLY A 468 26.66 7.67 35.09
C GLY A 468 28.08 7.14 35.41
N GLN A 469 28.68 7.51 36.57
CA GLN A 469 29.98 6.99 36.99
C GLN A 469 29.92 5.52 37.36
N VAL A 470 28.88 5.06 38.08
CA VAL A 470 28.67 3.63 38.36
C VAL A 470 28.55 2.83 37.05
N MET A 471 27.83 3.35 36.07
CA MET A 471 27.72 2.72 34.75
C MET A 471 29.08 2.66 34.04
N LYS A 472 29.88 3.71 34.12
CA LYS A 472 31.24 3.73 33.56
C LYS A 472 32.17 2.71 34.25
N LEU A 473 32.20 2.67 35.57
CA LEU A 473 32.99 1.73 36.34
C LEU A 473 32.61 0.28 36.10
N SER A 474 31.30 0.00 36.00
CA SER A 474 30.78 -1.34 35.72
C SER A 474 30.84 -1.70 34.23
N LYS A 475 31.39 -0.84 33.34
CA LYS A 475 31.39 -0.99 31.87
C LYS A 475 29.99 -1.23 31.31
N GLY A 476 28.96 -0.55 31.84
CA GLY A 476 27.57 -0.68 31.45
C GLY A 476 26.85 -1.90 32.02
N LYS A 477 27.46 -2.68 32.89
CA LYS A 477 26.90 -3.96 33.39
C LYS A 477 26.07 -3.80 34.66
N ALA A 478 26.24 -2.73 35.46
CA ALA A 478 25.44 -2.52 36.68
C ALA A 478 23.96 -2.23 36.28
N ASN A 479 23.02 -2.76 37.10
CA ASN A 479 21.62 -2.40 36.96
C ASN A 479 21.41 -0.93 37.38
N PRO A 480 21.00 0.01 36.51
CA PRO A 480 20.91 1.43 36.84
C PRO A 480 19.86 1.78 37.89
N ALA A 481 18.78 0.99 38.00
CA ALA A 481 17.75 1.18 39.02
C ALA A 481 18.30 0.82 40.42
N LEU A 482 18.90 -0.37 40.51
CA LEU A 482 19.50 -0.85 41.77
C LEU A 482 20.69 0.04 42.21
N ALA A 483 21.52 0.47 41.24
CA ALA A 483 22.59 1.43 41.53
C ALA A 483 22.04 2.76 42.06
N GLY A 484 20.90 3.22 41.51
CA GLY A 484 20.22 4.42 42.01
C GLY A 484 19.73 4.29 43.45
N GLU A 485 19.08 3.19 43.78
CA GLU A 485 18.60 2.89 45.15
C GLU A 485 19.74 2.81 46.16
N ILE A 486 20.83 2.13 45.81
CA ILE A 486 22.01 2.02 46.64
C ILE A 486 22.70 3.37 46.85
N LEU A 487 22.86 4.17 45.76
CA LEU A 487 23.44 5.51 45.89
C LEU A 487 22.59 6.41 46.78
N GLU A 488 21.25 6.41 46.61
CA GLU A 488 20.37 7.20 47.45
C GLU A 488 20.45 6.79 48.93
N LYS A 489 20.49 5.49 49.20
CA LYS A 489 20.62 4.98 50.56
C LYS A 489 21.95 5.41 51.22
N LYS A 490 23.05 5.29 50.44
CA LYS A 490 24.39 5.66 50.96
C LYS A 490 24.63 7.18 51.06
N LEU A 491 23.90 8.00 50.30
CA LEU A 491 24.02 9.46 50.36
C LEU A 491 23.09 10.09 51.41
N LYS A 492 22.05 9.37 51.86
CA LYS A 492 21.15 9.78 52.94
C LYS A 492 21.65 9.35 54.32
N SER A 493 22.53 8.36 54.35
CA SER A 493 23.29 7.97 55.55
C SER A 493 24.52 8.86 55.71
#